data_d1074785bcc180ef68d5dd49dc38e8ce
#
_entry.id   d1074785bcc180ef68d5dd49dc38e8ce
#
_cell.length_a   1.000
_cell.length_b   1.000
_cell.length_c   1.000
_cell.angle_alpha   90.00
_cell.angle_beta   90.00
_cell.angle_gamma   90.00
#
_symmetry.space_group_name_H-M   'P 1'
#
loop_
_entity.id
_entity.type
_entity.pdbx_description
1 polymer ?
#
loop_
_entity_poly.entity_id
_entity_poly.type
_entity_poly.pdbx_seq_one_letter_code
_entity_poly.pdbx_strand_id
1 'polypeptide(L)'
;KISMHLLKKRLIACANIFPIKSMYWWKNKIVNDNENVIIAKTKDKNFKKVEYEVKRLHSYKIPGILKINAISNKDYERWVNKEVR
;
A
#
# COMPACT_ATOMS: atom_id res chain seq x y z
N LYS A 1 1.44 -11.26 1.45
CA LYS A 1 1.06 -11.72 0.11
C LYS A 1 0.99 -10.58 -0.88
N ILE A 2 0.17 -9.59 -0.58
CA ILE A 2 0.05 -8.43 -1.47
C ILE A 2 1.38 -7.72 -1.58
N SER A 3 2.05 -7.51 -0.46
CA SER A 3 3.35 -6.84 -0.45
C SER A 3 4.40 -7.57 -1.27
N MET A 4 4.47 -8.89 -1.11
CA MET A 4 5.44 -9.68 -1.88
C MET A 4 5.13 -9.63 -3.37
N HIS A 5 3.85 -9.66 -3.73
CA HIS A 5 3.44 -9.58 -5.12
C HIS A 5 3.87 -8.24 -5.73
N LEU A 6 3.62 -7.14 -5.01
CA LEU A 6 4.00 -5.81 -5.49
C LEU A 6 5.52 -5.65 -5.62
N LEU A 7 6.26 -6.21 -4.66
CA LEU A 7 7.72 -6.19 -4.72
C LEU A 7 8.25 -6.98 -5.91
N LYS A 8 7.71 -8.17 -6.14
CA LYS A 8 8.15 -9.00 -7.25
C LYS A 8 7.87 -8.35 -8.61
N LYS A 9 6.78 -7.61 -8.69
CA LYS A 9 6.46 -6.87 -9.92
C LYS A 9 7.22 -5.56 -10.05
N ARG A 10 8.06 -5.22 -9.07
CA ARG A 10 8.82 -3.96 -9.09
C ARG A 10 7.92 -2.73 -9.09
N LEU A 11 6.74 -2.86 -8.51
CA LEU A 11 5.82 -1.73 -8.40
C LEU A 11 6.06 -0.91 -7.14
N ILE A 12 6.66 -1.52 -6.13
CA ILE A 12 7.07 -0.82 -4.91
C ILE A 12 8.51 -1.22 -4.59
N ALA A 13 9.21 -0.34 -3.88
CA ALA A 13 10.58 -0.62 -3.46
C ALA A 13 10.62 -1.25 -2.07
N CYS A 14 9.63 -0.97 -1.25
CA CYS A 14 9.67 -1.35 0.15
C CYS A 14 8.24 -1.36 0.69
N ALA A 15 7.98 -2.26 1.64
CA ALA A 15 6.70 -2.31 2.34
C ALA A 15 6.98 -2.41 3.83
N ASN A 16 6.32 -1.56 4.61
CA ASN A 16 6.32 -1.65 6.06
C ASN A 16 4.94 -2.09 6.50
N ILE A 17 4.87 -3.14 7.28
CA ILE A 17 3.60 -3.76 7.65
C ILE A 17 3.47 -3.74 9.16
N PHE A 18 2.34 -3.25 9.66
CA PHE A 18 2.09 -3.25 11.08
C PHE A 18 0.62 -3.50 11.39
N PRO A 19 0.34 -4.19 12.50
CA PRO A 19 -1.04 -4.50 12.88
C PRO A 19 -1.70 -3.31 13.56
N ILE A 20 -2.98 -3.14 13.30
CA ILE A 20 -3.79 -2.10 13.94
C ILE A 20 -5.14 -2.68 14.33
N LYS A 21 -5.83 -1.95 15.23
CA LYS A 21 -7.24 -2.18 15.49
C LYS A 21 -8.02 -1.08 14.80
N SER A 22 -9.04 -1.47 14.04
CA SER A 22 -9.85 -0.53 13.28
C SER A 22 -11.27 -0.56 13.77
N MET A 23 -11.89 0.62 13.82
CA MET A 23 -13.31 0.75 14.12
C MET A 23 -13.91 1.59 13.01
N TYR A 24 -14.99 1.09 12.40
CA TYR A 24 -15.54 1.80 11.24
C TYR A 24 -16.99 1.41 11.01
N TRP A 25 -17.67 2.22 10.22
CA TRP A 25 -19.05 1.96 9.82
C TRP A 25 -19.09 1.01 8.62
N TRP A 26 -19.92 -0.01 8.73
CA TRP A 26 -20.19 -0.93 7.64
C TRP A 26 -21.63 -1.41 7.75
N LYS A 27 -22.42 -1.14 6.72
CA LYS A 27 -23.83 -1.55 6.66
C LYS A 27 -24.61 -1.09 7.91
N ASN A 28 -24.43 0.17 8.26
CA ASN A 28 -25.10 0.82 9.40
C ASN A 28 -24.73 0.25 10.75
N LYS A 29 -23.61 -0.43 10.85
CA LYS A 29 -23.09 -0.95 12.12
C LYS A 29 -21.65 -0.52 12.32
N ILE A 30 -21.26 -0.40 13.56
CA ILE A 30 -19.86 -0.15 13.91
C ILE A 30 -19.17 -1.50 14.01
N VAL A 31 -18.12 -1.67 13.22
CA VAL A 31 -17.32 -2.89 13.18
C VAL A 31 -16.00 -2.65 13.88
N ASN A 32 -15.58 -3.61 14.71
CA ASN A 32 -14.24 -3.63 15.29
C ASN A 32 -13.48 -4.75 14.59
N ASP A 33 -12.29 -4.45 14.10
CA ASP A 33 -11.55 -5.41 13.32
C ASP A 33 -10.06 -5.28 13.58
N ASN A 34 -9.35 -6.37 13.39
CA ASN A 34 -7.89 -6.38 13.42
C ASN A 34 -7.42 -6.37 11.98
N GLU A 35 -6.57 -5.41 11.64
CA GLU A 35 -6.09 -5.25 10.28
C GLU A 35 -4.58 -5.03 10.27
N ASN A 36 -4.00 -5.18 9.10
CA ASN A 36 -2.61 -4.82 8.86
C ASN A 36 -2.58 -3.62 7.94
N VAL A 37 -1.77 -2.62 8.33
CA VAL A 37 -1.51 -1.47 7.47
C VAL A 37 -0.22 -1.72 6.73
N ILE A 38 -0.24 -1.45 5.44
CA ILE A 38 0.96 -1.52 4.60
C ILE A 38 1.30 -0.12 4.16
N ILE A 39 2.50 0.34 4.51
CA ILE A 39 3.04 1.58 3.97
C ILE A 39 4.06 1.17 2.92
N ALA A 40 3.73 1.43 1.67
CA ALA A 40 4.58 1.06 0.54
C ALA A 40 5.27 2.29 -0.01
N LYS A 41 6.55 2.15 -0.35
CA LYS A 41 7.32 3.24 -0.92
C LYS A 41 7.51 2.99 -2.41
N THR A 42 7.14 3.99 -3.21
CA THR A 42 7.23 3.85 -4.65
C THR A 42 7.25 5.23 -5.31
N LYS A 43 7.33 5.25 -6.62
CA LYS A 43 7.25 6.48 -7.40
C LYS A 43 5.81 6.89 -7.58
N ASP A 44 5.60 8.19 -7.69
CA ASP A 44 4.28 8.78 -7.88
C ASP A 44 3.52 8.13 -9.05
N LYS A 45 4.18 7.94 -10.16
CA LYS A 45 3.55 7.41 -11.38
C LYS A 45 3.08 5.97 -11.25
N ASN A 46 3.53 5.25 -10.22
CA ASN A 46 3.15 3.84 -10.03
C ASN A 46 1.84 3.66 -9.29
N PHE A 47 1.25 4.73 -8.77
CA PHE A 47 0.06 4.61 -7.93
C PHE A 47 -1.07 3.85 -8.62
N LYS A 48 -1.36 4.18 -9.87
CA LYS A 48 -2.46 3.52 -10.59
C LYS A 48 -2.23 2.03 -10.75
N LYS A 49 -1.00 1.64 -11.03
CA LYS A 49 -0.65 0.22 -11.16
C LYS A 49 -0.76 -0.50 -9.83
N VAL A 50 -0.30 0.13 -8.75
CA VAL A 50 -0.41 -0.44 -7.41
C VAL A 50 -1.88 -0.60 -7.04
N GLU A 51 -2.67 0.44 -7.27
CA GLU A 51 -4.10 0.41 -6.97
C GLU A 51 -4.78 -0.75 -7.70
N TYR A 52 -4.47 -0.92 -8.97
CA TYR A 52 -5.06 -2.00 -9.76
C TYR A 52 -4.73 -3.38 -9.17
N GLU A 53 -3.44 -3.59 -8.85
CA GLU A 53 -3.01 -4.89 -8.33
C GLU A 53 -3.60 -5.18 -6.95
N VAL A 54 -3.68 -4.17 -6.10
CA VAL A 54 -4.24 -4.34 -4.76
C VAL A 54 -5.72 -4.69 -4.85
N LYS A 55 -6.46 -3.96 -5.68
CA LYS A 55 -7.90 -4.24 -5.85
C LYS A 55 -8.13 -5.65 -6.37
N ARG A 56 -7.28 -6.11 -7.28
CA ARG A 56 -7.41 -7.44 -7.85
C ARG A 56 -7.16 -8.54 -6.83
N LEU A 57 -6.26 -8.31 -5.88
CA LEU A 57 -5.83 -9.35 -4.94
C LEU A 57 -6.47 -9.23 -3.56
N HIS A 58 -7.02 -8.07 -3.24
CA HIS A 58 -7.54 -7.83 -1.89
C HIS A 58 -8.88 -8.54 -1.70
N SER A 59 -9.06 -9.08 -0.49
CA SER A 59 -10.27 -9.84 -0.17
C SER A 59 -11.45 -8.97 0.24
N TYR A 60 -11.22 -7.70 0.60
CA TYR A 60 -12.29 -6.80 0.99
C TYR A 60 -12.98 -6.20 -0.22
N LYS A 61 -14.28 -5.91 -0.07
CA LYS A 61 -15.03 -5.26 -1.14
C LYS A 61 -14.51 -3.87 -1.45
N ILE A 62 -14.16 -3.12 -0.40
CA ILE A 62 -13.68 -1.74 -0.55
C ILE A 62 -12.35 -1.62 0.18
N PRO A 63 -11.25 -1.87 -0.52
CA PRO A 63 -9.94 -1.66 0.12
C PRO A 63 -9.64 -0.17 0.19
N GLY A 64 -9.04 0.25 1.31
CA GLY A 64 -8.58 1.62 1.45
C GLY A 64 -7.18 1.75 0.87
N ILE A 65 -7.05 2.47 -0.23
CA ILE A 65 -5.78 2.68 -0.90
C ILE A 65 -5.57 4.17 -1.03
N LEU A 66 -4.56 4.70 -0.34
CA LEU A 66 -4.28 6.12 -0.33
C LEU A 66 -2.89 6.37 -0.88
N LYS A 67 -2.73 7.50 -1.54
CA LYS A 67 -1.43 7.97 -1.98
C LYS A 67 -1.07 9.18 -1.14
N ILE A 68 0.10 9.13 -0.52
CA ILE A 68 0.62 10.24 0.27
C ILE A 68 1.94 10.66 -0.35
N ASN A 69 2.04 11.93 -0.75
CA ASN A 69 3.28 12.45 -1.29
C ASN A 69 4.19 12.85 -0.15
N ALA A 70 5.45 12.47 -0.25
CA ALA A 70 6.42 12.76 0.78
C ALA A 70 7.70 13.27 0.16
N ILE A 71 8.39 14.14 0.91
CA ILE A 71 9.71 14.61 0.51
C ILE A 71 10.71 13.73 1.24
N SER A 72 11.67 13.21 0.52
CA SER A 72 12.64 12.28 1.03
C SER A 72 14.05 12.84 0.88
N ASN A 73 14.98 12.32 1.69
CA ASN A 73 16.40 12.58 1.45
C ASN A 73 16.80 11.97 0.10
N LYS A 74 17.83 12.55 -0.51
CA LYS A 74 18.20 12.21 -1.90
C LYS A 74 18.61 10.76 -2.08
N ASP A 75 19.39 10.22 -1.16
CA ASP A 75 19.87 8.85 -1.28
C ASP A 75 18.73 7.84 -1.27
N TYR A 76 17.76 8.05 -0.38
CA TYR A 76 16.60 7.16 -0.28
C TYR A 76 15.74 7.27 -1.53
N GLU A 77 15.53 8.49 -2.00
CA GLU A 77 14.74 8.72 -3.21
C GLU A 77 15.38 8.03 -4.41
N ARG A 78 16.69 8.14 -4.56
CA ARG A 78 17.40 7.46 -5.66
C ARG A 78 17.27 5.95 -5.56
N TRP A 79 17.33 5.42 -4.34
CA TRP A 79 17.17 3.99 -4.13
C TRP A 79 15.78 3.53 -4.55
N VAL A 80 14.73 4.24 -4.13
CA VAL A 80 13.36 3.90 -4.52
C VAL A 80 13.21 3.92 -6.04
N ASN A 81 13.71 4.99 -6.68
CA ASN A 81 13.61 5.14 -8.13
C ASN A 81 14.35 4.04 -8.88
N LYS A 82 15.43 3.55 -8.30
CA LYS A 82 16.21 2.49 -8.92
C LYS A 82 15.50 1.14 -8.83
N GLU A 83 14.85 0.86 -7.70
CA GLU A 83 14.29 -0.46 -7.47
C GLU A 83 12.92 -0.65 -8.10
N VAL A 84 12.19 0.41 -8.41
CA VAL A 84 10.87 0.29 -9.02
C VAL A 84 10.94 0.58 -10.53
N ARG A 85 9.95 0.07 -11.24
CA ARG A 85 9.83 0.30 -12.68
C ARG A 85 8.96 1.46 -13.06
#